data_df9731bb98f39143167589bb21f2c74a
#
_entry.id   df9731bb98f39143167589bb21f2c74a
#
_cell.length_a   1.000
_cell.length_b   1.000
_cell.length_c   1.000
_cell.angle_alpha   90.00
_cell.angle_beta   90.00
_cell.angle_gamma   90.00
#
_symmetry.space_group_name_H-M   'P 1'
#
loop_
_entity.id
_entity.type
_entity.pdbx_description
1 polymer ?
#
loop_
_entity_poly.entity_id
_entity_poly.type
_entity_poly.pdbx_seq_one_letter_code
_entity_poly.pdbx_strand_id
1 'polypeptide(L)' 'MSMIKNEFIDSLNNNQSLEGMKQLSINELDLISVLIGTYLGLELAKLTPDNEKIAQLNKLNGTIILMKTQLKSIESN' A
#
# COMPACT_ATOMS: atom_id res chain seq x y z
N MET A 1 -22.29 -20.10 -18.95
CA MET A 1 -22.18 -18.97 -18.03
C MET A 1 -21.06 -19.15 -17.03
N SER A 2 -21.12 -20.22 -16.25
CA SER A 2 -20.07 -20.45 -15.28
C SER A 2 -18.71 -20.62 -15.94
N MET A 3 -18.70 -21.12 -17.15
CA MET A 3 -17.46 -21.28 -17.88
C MET A 3 -16.80 -19.95 -18.20
N ILE A 4 -17.60 -19.00 -18.65
CA ILE A 4 -17.07 -17.67 -18.95
C ILE A 4 -16.55 -17.03 -17.68
N LYS A 5 -17.28 -17.21 -16.61
CA LYS A 5 -16.87 -16.69 -15.33
C LYS A 5 -15.56 -17.28 -14.87
N ASN A 6 -15.41 -18.58 -15.07
CA ASN A 6 -14.18 -19.27 -14.68
C ASN A 6 -13.00 -18.80 -15.52
N GLU A 7 -13.22 -18.59 -16.81
CA GLU A 7 -12.15 -18.08 -17.65
C GLU A 7 -11.71 -16.71 -17.22
N PHE A 8 -12.65 -15.88 -16.83
CA PHE A 8 -12.32 -14.54 -16.35
C PHE A 8 -11.47 -14.62 -15.09
N ILE A 9 -11.87 -15.44 -14.15
CA ILE A 9 -11.14 -15.63 -12.91
C ILE A 9 -9.76 -16.19 -13.18
N ASP A 10 -9.67 -17.17 -14.07
CA ASP A 10 -8.39 -17.76 -14.43
C ASP A 10 -7.48 -16.71 -15.05
N SER A 11 -8.04 -15.87 -15.90
CA SER A 11 -7.27 -14.82 -16.52
C SER A 11 -6.70 -13.88 -15.49
N LEU A 12 -7.52 -13.50 -14.51
CA LEU A 12 -7.05 -12.65 -13.43
C LEU A 12 -5.98 -13.32 -12.60
N ASN A 13 -6.12 -14.62 -12.39
CA ASN A 13 -5.19 -15.32 -11.51
C ASN A 13 -3.90 -15.73 -12.19
N ASN A 14 -3.94 -15.97 -13.48
CA ASN A 14 -2.80 -16.54 -14.17
C ASN A 14 -2.05 -15.56 -15.05
N ASN A 15 -2.72 -14.56 -15.56
CA ASN A 15 -2.09 -13.70 -16.55
C ASN A 15 -1.32 -12.59 -15.93
N GLN A 16 -2.01 -11.57 -15.59
CA GLN A 16 -1.37 -10.40 -15.06
C GLN A 16 -1.52 -10.33 -13.59
N SER A 17 -2.08 -11.36 -13.04
CA SER A 17 -2.55 -11.26 -11.68
C SER A 17 -1.45 -10.97 -10.69
N LEU A 18 -0.42 -11.80 -10.61
CA LEU A 18 0.58 -11.58 -9.57
C LEU A 18 1.35 -10.30 -9.80
N GLU A 19 1.82 -10.08 -11.02
CA GLU A 19 2.56 -8.87 -11.31
C GLU A 19 1.68 -7.64 -11.25
N GLY A 20 0.48 -7.73 -11.84
CA GLY A 20 -0.43 -6.61 -11.84
C GLY A 20 -0.93 -6.26 -10.47
N MET A 21 -1.30 -7.25 -9.68
CA MET A 21 -1.78 -7.02 -8.32
C MET A 21 -0.68 -6.48 -7.44
N LYS A 22 0.54 -6.98 -7.62
CA LYS A 22 1.67 -6.49 -6.86
C LYS A 22 1.93 -5.02 -7.18
N GLN A 23 1.91 -4.67 -8.45
CA GLN A 23 2.14 -3.29 -8.85
C GLN A 23 1.04 -2.37 -8.34
N LEU A 24 -0.21 -2.83 -8.40
CA LEU A 24 -1.31 -2.06 -7.84
C LEU A 24 -1.13 -1.86 -6.34
N SER A 25 -0.71 -2.91 -5.65
CA SER A 25 -0.51 -2.83 -4.21
C SER A 25 0.59 -1.84 -3.86
N ILE A 26 1.67 -1.85 -4.62
CA ILE A 26 2.77 -0.90 -4.40
C ILE A 26 2.27 0.53 -4.63
N ASN A 27 1.52 0.74 -5.70
CA ASN A 27 0.99 2.06 -6.01
C ASN A 27 0.05 2.56 -4.92
N GLU A 28 -0.81 1.67 -4.42
CA GLU A 28 -1.72 2.02 -3.34
C GLU A 28 -0.97 2.35 -2.06
N LEU A 29 0.06 1.57 -1.76
CA LEU A 29 0.88 1.83 -0.58
C LEU A 29 1.62 3.15 -0.71
N ASP A 30 2.09 3.48 -1.91
CA ASP A 30 2.72 4.77 -2.15
C ASP A 30 1.74 5.91 -1.89
N LEU A 31 0.52 5.77 -2.37
CA LEU A 31 -0.51 6.79 -2.16
C LEU A 31 -0.82 6.94 -0.67
N ILE A 32 -0.97 5.83 0.02
CA ILE A 32 -1.23 5.86 1.45
C ILE A 32 -0.08 6.54 2.19
N SER A 33 1.15 6.25 1.78
CA SER A 33 2.32 6.87 2.39
C SER A 33 2.30 8.39 2.21
N VAL A 34 1.91 8.86 1.03
CA VAL A 34 1.79 10.29 0.76
C VAL A 34 0.72 10.91 1.67
N LEU A 35 -0.41 10.23 1.79
CA LEU A 35 -1.49 10.72 2.65
C LEU A 35 -1.06 10.78 4.11
N ILE A 36 -0.34 9.76 4.57
CA ILE A 36 0.17 9.75 5.94
C ILE A 36 1.15 10.91 6.13
N GLY A 37 2.04 11.14 5.18
CA GLY A 37 2.99 12.23 5.27
C GLY A 37 2.31 13.58 5.31
N THR A 38 1.27 13.76 4.49
CA THR A 38 0.49 14.99 4.47
C THR A 38 -0.19 15.22 5.81
N TYR A 39 -0.84 14.17 6.33
CA TYR A 39 -1.52 14.26 7.60
C TYR A 39 -0.52 14.57 8.72
N LEU A 40 0.62 13.90 8.69
CA LEU A 40 1.66 14.13 9.69
C LEU A 40 2.14 15.57 9.65
N GLY A 41 2.33 16.12 8.45
CA GLY A 41 2.72 17.51 8.29
C GLY A 41 1.70 18.46 8.88
N LEU A 42 0.43 18.20 8.65
CA LEU A 42 -0.64 19.03 9.21
C LEU A 42 -0.66 18.95 10.74
N GLU A 43 -0.44 17.76 11.28
CA GLU A 43 -0.41 17.59 12.72
C GLU A 43 0.75 18.35 13.35
N LEU A 44 1.92 18.25 12.71
CA LEU A 44 3.11 18.95 13.21
C LEU A 44 2.98 20.47 13.13
N ALA A 45 2.14 20.95 12.23
CA ALA A 45 1.93 22.40 12.07
C ALA A 45 0.98 22.99 13.10
N LYS A 46 0.33 22.17 13.90
CA LYS A 46 -0.56 22.66 14.93
C LYS A 46 0.20 23.34 16.04
N LEU A 47 -0.46 24.26 16.73
CA LEU A 47 0.15 24.93 17.89
C LEU A 47 0.50 23.92 18.98
N THR A 48 -0.37 22.93 19.17
CA THR A 48 -0.15 21.87 20.16
C THR A 48 -0.31 20.54 19.45
N PRO A 49 0.74 20.05 18.80
CA PRO A 49 0.64 18.76 18.12
C PRO A 49 0.38 17.63 19.10
N ASP A 50 -0.39 16.66 18.64
CA ASP A 50 -0.70 15.45 19.43
C ASP A 50 0.43 14.46 19.24
N ASN A 51 1.29 14.33 20.24
CA ASN A 51 2.47 13.47 20.14
C ASN A 51 2.09 12.00 19.97
N GLU A 52 0.99 11.59 20.56
CA GLU A 52 0.53 10.21 20.43
C GLU A 52 0.10 9.92 19.00
N LYS A 53 -0.62 10.85 18.39
CA LYS A 53 -1.04 10.70 17.01
C LYS A 53 0.17 10.71 16.08
N ILE A 54 1.14 11.55 16.35
CA ILE A 54 2.38 11.61 15.58
C ILE A 54 3.10 10.27 15.64
N ALA A 55 3.20 9.69 16.83
CA ALA A 55 3.85 8.40 17.00
C ALA A 55 3.11 7.32 16.23
N GLN A 56 1.77 7.33 16.26
CA GLN A 56 0.97 6.36 15.54
C GLN A 56 1.15 6.50 14.03
N LEU A 57 1.19 7.72 13.54
CA LEU A 57 1.38 7.97 12.11
C LEU A 57 2.76 7.52 11.65
N ASN A 58 3.78 7.77 12.45
CA ASN A 58 5.13 7.32 12.13
C ASN A 58 5.22 5.80 12.10
N LYS A 59 4.58 5.15 13.05
CA LYS A 59 4.57 3.70 13.09
C LYS A 59 3.86 3.13 11.87
N LEU A 60 2.72 3.71 11.52
CA LEU A 60 1.98 3.26 10.35
C LEU A 60 2.79 3.45 9.08
N ASN A 61 3.45 4.59 8.96
CA ASN A 61 4.27 4.85 7.79
C ASN A 61 5.41 3.83 7.68
N GLY A 62 6.02 3.48 8.80
CA GLY A 62 7.04 2.45 8.82
C GLY A 62 6.53 1.11 8.36
N THR A 63 5.32 0.75 8.79
CA THR A 63 4.68 -0.49 8.37
C THR A 63 4.45 -0.49 6.85
N ILE A 64 3.99 0.63 6.31
CA ILE A 64 3.75 0.75 4.87
C ILE A 64 5.06 0.59 4.10
N ILE A 65 6.12 1.21 4.57
CA ILE A 65 7.43 1.10 3.93
C ILE A 65 7.89 -0.36 3.93
N LEU A 66 7.73 -1.04 5.05
CA LEU A 66 8.13 -2.43 5.17
C LEU A 66 7.34 -3.31 4.19
N MET A 67 6.04 -3.07 4.08
CA MET A 67 5.21 -3.82 3.15
C MET A 67 5.66 -3.61 1.71
N LYS A 68 5.97 -2.37 1.34
CA LYS A 68 6.44 -2.09 -0.01
C LYS A 68 7.77 -2.80 -0.26
N THR A 69 8.65 -2.79 0.70
CA THR A 69 9.94 -3.45 0.58
C THR A 69 9.76 -4.95 0.36
N GLN A 70 8.85 -5.56 1.11
CA GLN A 70 8.59 -6.98 0.95
C GLN A 70 8.02 -7.31 -0.42
N LEU A 71 7.11 -6.47 -0.92
CA LEU A 71 6.56 -6.69 -2.25
C LEU A 71 7.62 -6.59 -3.33
N LYS A 72 8.51 -5.62 -3.20
CA LYS A 72 9.59 -5.46 -4.17
C LYS A 72 10.57 -6.62 -4.09
N SER A 73 10.78 -7.16 -2.91
CA SER A 73 11.66 -8.31 -2.73
C SER A 73 11.13 -9.53 -3.46
N ILE A 74 9.80 -9.73 -3.42
CA ILE A 74 9.17 -10.82 -4.14
C ILE A 74 9.45 -10.70 -5.63
N GLU A 75 9.46 -9.47 -6.12
CA GLU A 75 9.72 -9.24 -7.53
C GLU A 75 11.12 -9.67 -7.94
N SER A 76 12.07 -9.51 -7.05
CA SER A 76 13.47 -9.82 -7.34
C SER A 76 13.71 -11.30 -7.56
N ASN A 77 12.84 -12.14 -7.08
CA ASN A 77 12.97 -13.58 -7.22
C ASN A 77 12.30 -14.08 -8.46
#